data_857434c5689b78b425030065f5cade4b
#
_entry.id   857434c5689b78b425030065f5cade4b
#
_cell.length_a   1.000
_cell.length_b   1.000
_cell.length_c   1.000
_cell.angle_alpha   90.00
_cell.angle_beta   90.00
_cell.angle_gamma   90.00
#
_symmetry.space_group_name_H-M   'P 1'
#
loop_
_entity.id
_entity.type
_entity.pdbx_description
1 polymer ?
#
loop_
_entity_poly.entity_id
_entity_poly.type
_entity_poly.pdbx_seq_one_letter_code
_entity_poly.pdbx_strand_id
1 'polypeptide(L)'
;MRWIKGLIPTVIILLGALLLGCICYISIWGVPSFVVQRVEKALLEKGIPSHIETLKVTLWPRAVVTLKNVELLDPEAMPEIRRPIVLLHEADVALNWKKLIEGQVVPERVNVKGMNVTLPVDAGNPEKVFSVTGVNAELNLGRPGMVDIVKVDAVVQGIRVTAQGAFPIGQDDSGDFTLTAQDMAAVREQLNQVLNYMDRVKWPDASPPRLIVNLSDDPKGGVRIGMDLQAPFLRYGKIMVRDFLFNGDYADSVIMAKRFTMRDAETAGFVSLSLQADLKKRTLIWDVRSTAPLVSWAVAIVDEALVPKEMKFLSEPHVQLSGRAVFSENWEGVEHLNALGSGSMGAFSVLGEKFQRASCDFSYENGNFYVTDLDIRHPGGSFSGKVMGVDGEIKIDVHSTLPMKAMLGMARSIAPEDAKLPPALEIRGDPELKVYGSVDMGKGWKGPFQVDRLQIEASVTDVFYQGVEFVSAAARAELIGRSVNVTQLDLVRDDGRVKLEGSYLGTDLVFTLESNLKPELLETLAGNWFSVPEHLQLPEKAVLWVHGRLDIPEGKPVEPTLVRARIHAENLAWNKVPVKMANVEAEYRPNQLFVQN
;
A
#
# COMPACT_ATOMS: atom_id res chain seq x y z
N MET A 1 1.77 51.72 -84.41
CA MET A 1 1.77 51.77 -82.95
C MET A 1 0.39 51.64 -82.27
N ARG A 2 -0.72 51.50 -82.98
CA ARG A 2 -2.09 51.35 -82.36
C ARG A 2 -2.41 49.84 -81.98
N TRP A 3 -1.78 48.86 -82.58
CA TRP A 3 -2.02 47.46 -82.42
C TRP A 3 -1.43 46.91 -81.06
N ILE A 4 -0.33 47.51 -80.58
CA ILE A 4 0.32 47.08 -79.38
C ILE A 4 -0.49 47.49 -78.09
N LYS A 5 -1.27 48.60 -78.17
CA LYS A 5 -2.09 49.06 -77.08
C LYS A 5 -3.33 48.21 -76.74
N GLY A 6 -3.78 47.41 -77.73
CA GLY A 6 -4.88 46.45 -77.51
C GLY A 6 -4.44 45.06 -77.13
N LEU A 7 -3.19 44.68 -77.46
CA LEU A 7 -2.66 43.32 -77.21
C LEU A 7 -2.32 43.12 -75.74
N ILE A 8 -1.78 44.15 -75.05
CA ILE A 8 -1.42 44.10 -73.66
C ILE A 8 -2.61 43.82 -72.71
N PRO A 9 -3.77 44.54 -72.78
CA PRO A 9 -4.92 44.23 -71.92
C PRO A 9 -5.52 42.86 -72.26
N THR A 10 -5.52 42.43 -73.51
CA THR A 10 -6.05 41.12 -73.91
C THR A 10 -5.18 39.99 -73.32
N VAL A 11 -3.85 40.11 -73.37
CA VAL A 11 -2.92 39.16 -72.75
C VAL A 11 -3.08 39.12 -71.24
N ILE A 12 -3.26 40.27 -70.60
CA ILE A 12 -3.49 40.36 -69.16
C ILE A 12 -4.82 39.68 -68.77
N ILE A 13 -5.90 39.94 -69.53
CA ILE A 13 -7.21 39.30 -69.32
C ILE A 13 -7.10 37.78 -69.53
N LEU A 14 -6.41 37.34 -70.56
CA LEU A 14 -6.23 35.93 -70.90
C LEU A 14 -5.37 35.21 -69.82
N LEU A 15 -4.31 35.86 -69.34
CA LEU A 15 -3.48 35.39 -68.22
C LEU A 15 -4.28 35.35 -66.93
N GLY A 16 -5.10 36.36 -66.66
CA GLY A 16 -6.01 36.42 -65.50
C GLY A 16 -7.07 35.31 -65.54
N ALA A 17 -7.69 35.09 -66.74
CA ALA A 17 -8.65 33.99 -66.93
C ALA A 17 -8.01 32.62 -66.80
N LEU A 18 -6.79 32.43 -67.32
CA LEU A 18 -6.02 31.19 -67.18
C LEU A 18 -5.63 30.93 -65.71
N LEU A 19 -5.21 31.95 -65.03
CA LEU A 19 -4.88 31.89 -63.59
C LEU A 19 -6.10 31.58 -62.74
N LEU A 20 -7.25 32.21 -63.04
CA LEU A 20 -8.54 31.93 -62.42
C LEU A 20 -9.02 30.51 -62.74
N GLY A 21 -8.85 30.05 -63.97
CA GLY A 21 -9.14 28.70 -64.40
C GLY A 21 -8.27 27.63 -63.66
N CYS A 22 -6.98 27.90 -63.52
CA CYS A 22 -6.08 27.06 -62.72
C CYS A 22 -6.49 27.03 -61.24
N ILE A 23 -6.84 28.19 -60.66
CA ILE A 23 -7.31 28.27 -59.26
C ILE A 23 -8.62 27.49 -59.11
N CYS A 24 -9.58 27.65 -60.01
CA CYS A 24 -10.83 26.89 -59.98
C CYS A 24 -10.59 25.38 -60.19
N TYR A 25 -9.71 25.02 -61.11
CA TYR A 25 -9.34 23.60 -61.34
C TYR A 25 -8.77 22.99 -60.07
N ILE A 26 -7.74 23.59 -59.45
CA ILE A 26 -7.10 23.13 -58.24
C ILE A 26 -8.10 23.06 -57.05
N SER A 27 -9.03 24.04 -56.97
CA SER A 27 -10.03 24.07 -55.90
C SER A 27 -11.11 23.00 -56.06
N ILE A 28 -11.47 22.60 -57.30
CA ILE A 28 -12.55 21.65 -57.58
C ILE A 28 -11.99 20.20 -57.64
N TRP A 29 -10.96 19.97 -58.41
CA TRP A 29 -10.38 18.62 -58.68
C TRP A 29 -9.16 18.30 -57.83
N GLY A 30 -8.62 19.25 -57.05
CA GLY A 30 -7.41 19.07 -56.27
C GLY A 30 -6.12 19.35 -57.05
N VAL A 31 -5.00 19.14 -56.36
CA VAL A 31 -3.68 19.36 -56.94
C VAL A 31 -3.30 18.13 -57.81
N PRO A 32 -2.70 18.32 -58.99
CA PRO A 32 -2.27 17.20 -59.85
C PRO A 32 -1.35 16.21 -59.12
N SER A 33 -1.46 14.91 -59.45
CA SER A 33 -0.77 13.81 -58.78
C SER A 33 0.76 13.96 -58.70
N PHE A 34 1.38 14.60 -59.70
CA PHE A 34 2.84 14.84 -59.67
C PHE A 34 3.27 15.80 -58.55
N VAL A 35 2.39 16.73 -58.11
CA VAL A 35 2.66 17.62 -56.98
C VAL A 35 2.49 16.86 -55.68
N VAL A 36 1.47 15.99 -55.56
CA VAL A 36 1.27 15.11 -54.41
C VAL A 36 2.50 14.23 -54.21
N GLN A 37 2.98 13.56 -55.27
CA GLN A 37 4.20 12.73 -55.24
C GLN A 37 5.44 13.51 -54.78
N ARG A 38 5.53 14.79 -55.19
CA ARG A 38 6.63 15.66 -54.76
C ARG A 38 6.56 16.01 -53.26
N VAL A 39 5.37 16.17 -52.70
CA VAL A 39 5.13 16.37 -51.28
C VAL A 39 5.45 15.09 -50.51
N GLU A 40 4.97 13.93 -50.99
CA GLU A 40 5.30 12.63 -50.38
C GLU A 40 6.81 12.37 -50.37
N LYS A 41 7.51 12.68 -51.46
CA LYS A 41 8.97 12.56 -51.55
C LYS A 41 9.68 13.50 -50.54
N ALA A 42 9.22 14.74 -50.41
CA ALA A 42 9.79 15.67 -49.46
C ALA A 42 9.56 15.23 -48.01
N LEU A 43 8.41 14.62 -47.72
CA LEU A 43 8.13 14.02 -46.40
C LEU A 43 9.02 12.79 -46.13
N LEU A 44 9.22 11.96 -47.15
CA LEU A 44 10.10 10.80 -47.07
C LEU A 44 11.57 11.20 -46.79
N GLU A 45 12.06 12.29 -47.42
CA GLU A 45 13.39 12.85 -47.17
C GLU A 45 13.56 13.34 -45.73
N LYS A 46 12.46 13.69 -45.05
CA LYS A 46 12.42 14.04 -43.62
C LYS A 46 12.13 12.83 -42.70
N GLY A 47 12.14 11.61 -43.21
CA GLY A 47 11.91 10.40 -42.45
C GLY A 47 10.42 10.08 -42.18
N ILE A 48 9.49 10.71 -42.92
CA ILE A 48 8.05 10.53 -42.80
C ILE A 48 7.50 9.87 -44.06
N PRO A 49 7.56 8.54 -44.18
CA PRO A 49 6.96 7.85 -45.33
C PRO A 49 5.43 8.01 -45.27
N SER A 50 4.86 8.57 -46.33
CA SER A 50 3.44 8.91 -46.36
C SER A 50 2.82 8.60 -47.69
N HIS A 51 1.51 8.37 -47.68
CA HIS A 51 0.66 8.30 -48.86
C HIS A 51 -0.51 9.27 -48.72
N ILE A 52 -0.74 10.14 -49.71
CA ILE A 52 -1.76 11.17 -49.72
C ILE A 52 -2.69 10.92 -50.91
N GLU A 53 -3.94 10.52 -50.64
CA GLU A 53 -4.90 10.27 -51.74
C GLU A 53 -5.32 11.56 -52.42
N THR A 54 -5.66 12.60 -51.63
CA THR A 54 -6.16 13.87 -52.14
C THR A 54 -5.52 15.07 -51.44
N LEU A 55 -5.00 15.99 -52.23
CA LEU A 55 -4.56 17.32 -51.83
C LEU A 55 -5.37 18.37 -52.59
N LYS A 56 -6.08 19.23 -51.88
CA LYS A 56 -6.81 20.35 -52.46
C LYS A 56 -6.30 21.67 -51.90
N VAL A 57 -6.28 22.69 -52.75
CA VAL A 57 -5.94 24.07 -52.33
C VAL A 57 -7.08 24.99 -52.73
N THR A 58 -7.73 25.57 -51.76
CA THR A 58 -8.78 26.57 -51.97
C THR A 58 -8.23 27.92 -51.57
N LEU A 59 -8.28 28.90 -52.49
CA LEU A 59 -7.69 30.23 -52.27
C LEU A 59 -8.73 31.28 -51.86
N TRP A 60 -10.01 31.04 -52.11
CA TRP A 60 -11.08 32.01 -51.81
C TRP A 60 -12.24 31.32 -51.06
N PRO A 61 -12.84 31.90 -50.00
CA PRO A 61 -12.54 33.24 -49.40
C PRO A 61 -11.30 33.23 -48.47
N ARG A 62 -10.73 32.05 -48.20
CA ARG A 62 -9.50 31.88 -47.41
C ARG A 62 -8.60 30.88 -48.10
N ALA A 63 -7.29 31.04 -47.95
CA ALA A 63 -6.34 30.05 -48.41
C ALA A 63 -6.37 28.84 -47.45
N VAL A 64 -6.88 27.72 -47.93
CA VAL A 64 -6.99 26.47 -47.16
C VAL A 64 -6.40 25.32 -47.98
N VAL A 65 -5.52 24.54 -47.37
CA VAL A 65 -5.01 23.29 -47.88
C VAL A 65 -5.79 22.16 -47.19
N THR A 66 -6.54 21.39 -47.98
CA THR A 66 -7.29 20.25 -47.50
C THR A 66 -6.58 18.97 -47.90
N LEU A 67 -6.25 18.15 -46.95
CA LEU A 67 -5.68 16.81 -47.09
C LEU A 67 -6.78 15.79 -46.79
N LYS A 68 -6.92 14.75 -47.66
CA LYS A 68 -7.87 13.66 -47.40
C LYS A 68 -7.20 12.30 -47.55
N ASN A 69 -7.58 11.38 -46.68
CA ASN A 69 -7.12 10.01 -46.62
C ASN A 69 -5.58 9.93 -46.67
N VAL A 70 -4.96 10.54 -45.66
CA VAL A 70 -3.50 10.51 -45.55
C VAL A 70 -3.11 9.35 -44.64
N GLU A 71 -2.18 8.54 -45.14
CA GLU A 71 -1.56 7.44 -44.40
C GLU A 71 -0.10 7.81 -44.11
N LEU A 72 0.27 7.79 -42.84
CA LEU A 72 1.68 7.82 -42.44
C LEU A 72 2.10 6.40 -42.12
N LEU A 73 3.16 5.94 -42.80
CA LEU A 73 3.63 4.57 -42.70
C LEU A 73 4.73 4.44 -41.64
N ASP A 74 4.91 3.25 -41.14
CA ASP A 74 5.98 2.98 -40.14
C ASP A 74 7.36 3.17 -40.81
N PRO A 75 8.19 4.14 -40.34
CA PRO A 75 9.50 4.40 -40.89
C PRO A 75 10.51 3.28 -40.65
N GLU A 76 10.31 2.46 -39.59
CA GLU A 76 11.20 1.36 -39.22
C GLU A 76 10.87 0.05 -39.94
N ALA A 77 9.66 -0.10 -40.50
CA ALA A 77 9.29 -1.29 -41.22
C ALA A 77 9.94 -1.35 -42.59
N MET A 78 10.23 -2.57 -43.06
CA MET A 78 10.71 -2.77 -44.43
C MET A 78 9.70 -2.20 -45.43
N PRO A 79 10.16 -1.58 -46.53
CA PRO A 79 9.28 -0.89 -47.50
C PRO A 79 8.10 -1.75 -48.01
N GLU A 80 8.32 -3.07 -48.10
CA GLU A 80 7.35 -4.04 -48.66
C GLU A 80 6.22 -4.40 -47.70
N ILE A 81 6.41 -4.16 -46.37
CA ILE A 81 5.46 -4.53 -45.30
C ILE A 81 5.10 -3.35 -44.42
N ARG A 82 5.37 -2.11 -44.87
CA ARG A 82 5.01 -0.91 -44.11
C ARG A 82 3.51 -0.84 -43.89
N ARG A 83 3.10 -0.78 -42.63
CA ARG A 83 1.71 -0.59 -42.25
C ARG A 83 1.46 0.88 -41.90
N PRO A 84 0.27 1.43 -42.15
CA PRO A 84 -0.07 2.75 -41.72
C PRO A 84 -0.11 2.78 -40.15
N ILE A 85 0.69 3.67 -39.58
CA ILE A 85 0.66 3.96 -38.15
C ILE A 85 -0.26 5.14 -37.82
N VAL A 86 -0.51 6.01 -38.81
CA VAL A 86 -1.50 7.09 -38.73
C VAL A 86 -2.40 7.05 -39.94
N LEU A 87 -3.69 7.06 -39.73
CA LEU A 87 -4.73 7.20 -40.72
C LEU A 87 -5.46 8.51 -40.45
N LEU A 88 -5.38 9.46 -41.36
CA LEU A 88 -6.03 10.75 -41.27
C LEU A 88 -7.11 10.85 -42.35
N HIS A 89 -8.38 10.98 -41.91
CA HIS A 89 -9.49 11.10 -42.88
C HIS A 89 -9.51 12.47 -43.55
N GLU A 90 -9.46 13.55 -42.79
CA GLU A 90 -9.44 14.90 -43.33
C GLU A 90 -8.64 15.84 -42.42
N ALA A 91 -7.81 16.70 -43.05
CA ALA A 91 -7.21 17.85 -42.35
C ALA A 91 -7.32 19.09 -43.23
N ASP A 92 -7.80 20.19 -42.61
CA ASP A 92 -7.87 21.51 -43.22
C ASP A 92 -6.82 22.40 -42.54
N VAL A 93 -5.88 22.90 -43.32
CA VAL A 93 -4.85 23.87 -42.88
C VAL A 93 -5.15 25.24 -43.50
N ALA A 94 -5.67 26.13 -42.72
CA ALA A 94 -5.84 27.52 -43.16
C ALA A 94 -4.52 28.27 -43.04
N LEU A 95 -4.15 28.96 -44.13
CA LEU A 95 -2.90 29.70 -44.21
C LEU A 95 -3.15 31.21 -44.00
N ASN A 96 -2.16 31.89 -43.42
CA ASN A 96 -2.19 33.32 -43.28
C ASN A 96 -2.09 34.00 -44.62
N TRP A 97 -3.18 34.61 -45.09
CA TRP A 97 -3.29 35.21 -46.40
C TRP A 97 -2.27 36.33 -46.66
N LYS A 98 -1.98 37.16 -45.65
CA LYS A 98 -0.99 38.23 -45.78
C LYS A 98 0.41 37.69 -46.03
N LYS A 99 0.80 36.68 -45.26
CA LYS A 99 2.09 36.02 -45.36
C LYS A 99 2.23 35.22 -46.69
N LEU A 100 1.15 34.62 -47.14
CA LEU A 100 1.12 33.92 -48.40
C LEU A 100 1.40 34.87 -49.59
N ILE A 101 0.85 36.09 -49.57
CA ILE A 101 1.14 37.11 -50.62
C ILE A 101 2.64 37.54 -50.55
N GLU A 102 3.23 37.54 -49.39
CA GLU A 102 4.67 37.81 -49.17
C GLU A 102 5.54 36.59 -49.58
N GLY A 103 4.94 35.50 -50.08
CA GLY A 103 5.65 34.29 -50.46
C GLY A 103 5.99 33.34 -49.31
N GLN A 104 5.44 33.59 -48.15
CA GLN A 104 5.64 32.74 -46.93
C GLN A 104 4.42 31.88 -46.66
N VAL A 105 4.62 30.55 -46.47
CA VAL A 105 3.56 29.61 -46.11
C VAL A 105 3.52 29.49 -44.59
N VAL A 106 2.58 30.21 -43.98
CA VAL A 106 2.41 30.23 -42.51
C VAL A 106 1.02 29.70 -42.16
N PRO A 107 0.90 28.56 -41.47
CA PRO A 107 -0.39 28.05 -41.03
C PRO A 107 -0.97 28.96 -39.93
N GLU A 108 -2.29 29.20 -39.96
CA GLU A 108 -3.04 30.00 -39.01
C GLU A 108 -4.00 29.14 -38.19
N ARG A 109 -4.63 28.15 -38.83
CA ARG A 109 -5.55 27.21 -38.18
C ARG A 109 -5.40 25.82 -38.81
N VAL A 110 -5.49 24.80 -37.96
CA VAL A 110 -5.49 23.40 -38.36
C VAL A 110 -6.72 22.71 -37.77
N ASN A 111 -7.54 22.13 -38.64
CA ASN A 111 -8.67 21.31 -38.28
C ASN A 111 -8.39 19.86 -38.72
N VAL A 112 -8.44 18.93 -37.80
CA VAL A 112 -8.26 17.50 -38.03
C VAL A 112 -9.57 16.78 -37.76
N LYS A 113 -9.98 15.88 -38.67
CA LYS A 113 -11.19 15.08 -38.51
C LYS A 113 -10.88 13.59 -38.75
N GLY A 114 -11.22 12.78 -37.79
CA GLY A 114 -11.15 11.32 -37.93
C GLY A 114 -9.74 10.79 -38.08
N MET A 115 -8.76 11.29 -37.33
CA MET A 115 -7.42 10.72 -37.28
C MET A 115 -7.38 9.52 -36.32
N ASN A 116 -6.75 8.44 -36.77
CA ASN A 116 -6.46 7.26 -35.96
C ASN A 116 -4.96 6.99 -35.99
N VAL A 117 -4.43 6.71 -34.78
CA VAL A 117 -3.01 6.34 -34.59
C VAL A 117 -2.96 4.93 -34.03
N THR A 118 -2.19 4.05 -34.64
CA THR A 118 -2.00 2.67 -34.19
C THR A 118 -0.51 2.35 -34.26
N LEU A 119 0.17 2.44 -33.13
CA LEU A 119 1.60 2.27 -33.04
C LEU A 119 1.95 0.94 -32.34
N PRO A 120 2.57 -0.04 -33.00
CA PRO A 120 3.14 -1.21 -32.35
C PRO A 120 4.24 -0.76 -31.36
N VAL A 121 4.15 -1.17 -30.11
CA VAL A 121 5.07 -0.71 -29.04
C VAL A 121 6.06 -1.79 -28.60
N ASP A 122 5.83 -3.05 -29.02
CA ASP A 122 6.68 -4.18 -28.64
C ASP A 122 7.09 -4.95 -29.90
N ALA A 123 8.38 -4.99 -30.19
CA ALA A 123 8.93 -5.72 -31.33
C ALA A 123 8.71 -7.25 -31.24
N GLY A 124 8.62 -7.79 -30.01
CA GLY A 124 8.36 -9.20 -29.75
C GLY A 124 6.86 -9.58 -29.78
N ASN A 125 5.98 -8.59 -29.68
CA ASN A 125 4.54 -8.80 -29.69
C ASN A 125 3.85 -7.71 -30.55
N PRO A 126 3.69 -7.91 -31.85
CA PRO A 126 3.10 -6.93 -32.75
C PRO A 126 1.60 -6.67 -32.52
N GLU A 127 0.93 -7.49 -31.72
CA GLU A 127 -0.46 -7.27 -31.30
C GLU A 127 -0.56 -6.23 -30.17
N LYS A 128 0.55 -5.97 -29.45
CA LYS A 128 0.60 -4.94 -28.43
C LYS A 128 0.75 -3.58 -29.08
N VAL A 129 -0.38 -2.88 -29.22
CA VAL A 129 -0.44 -1.60 -29.91
C VAL A 129 -0.91 -0.48 -28.98
N PHE A 130 -0.31 0.68 -29.13
CA PHE A 130 -0.86 1.92 -28.60
C PHE A 130 -1.83 2.50 -29.62
N SER A 131 -3.07 2.71 -29.21
CA SER A 131 -4.14 3.17 -30.10
C SER A 131 -4.74 4.49 -29.64
N VAL A 132 -4.85 5.44 -30.59
CA VAL A 132 -5.62 6.66 -30.45
C VAL A 132 -6.58 6.71 -31.61
N THR A 133 -7.87 6.75 -31.35
CA THR A 133 -8.89 6.68 -32.39
C THR A 133 -9.84 7.87 -32.34
N GLY A 134 -10.40 8.22 -33.49
CA GLY A 134 -11.42 9.24 -33.63
C GLY A 134 -10.94 10.64 -33.23
N VAL A 135 -9.67 10.96 -33.47
CA VAL A 135 -9.12 12.28 -33.14
C VAL A 135 -9.78 13.35 -33.99
N ASN A 136 -10.45 14.29 -33.34
CA ASN A 136 -10.95 15.52 -33.94
C ASN A 136 -10.29 16.67 -33.21
N ALA A 137 -9.55 17.52 -33.94
CA ALA A 137 -8.79 18.61 -33.35
C ALA A 137 -9.00 19.92 -34.08
N GLU A 138 -9.15 20.99 -33.32
CA GLU A 138 -9.14 22.37 -33.82
C GLU A 138 -8.03 23.13 -33.12
N LEU A 139 -7.00 23.51 -33.88
CA LEU A 139 -5.82 24.22 -33.40
C LEU A 139 -5.76 25.62 -34.05
N ASN A 140 -5.39 26.61 -33.27
CA ASN A 140 -5.15 27.98 -33.75
C ASN A 140 -3.68 28.34 -33.53
N LEU A 141 -2.98 28.65 -34.63
CA LEU A 141 -1.55 28.96 -34.68
C LEU A 141 -1.30 30.45 -34.94
N GLY A 142 -2.36 31.26 -34.89
CA GLY A 142 -2.28 32.71 -35.25
C GLY A 142 -1.51 33.57 -34.25
N ARG A 143 -1.20 33.07 -33.05
CA ARG A 143 -0.36 33.75 -32.06
C ARG A 143 1.10 33.31 -32.20
N PRO A 144 2.05 34.25 -32.41
CA PRO A 144 3.47 33.89 -32.51
C PRO A 144 3.96 33.17 -31.27
N GLY A 145 4.65 32.03 -31.45
CA GLY A 145 5.21 31.22 -30.37
C GLY A 145 4.20 30.49 -29.49
N MET A 146 2.91 30.45 -29.87
CA MET A 146 1.85 29.77 -29.11
C MET A 146 0.99 28.90 -30.03
N VAL A 147 0.58 27.74 -29.49
CA VAL A 147 -0.50 26.92 -30.08
C VAL A 147 -1.70 26.97 -29.15
N ASP A 148 -2.83 27.45 -29.70
CA ASP A 148 -4.10 27.36 -29.00
C ASP A 148 -4.83 26.09 -29.44
N ILE A 149 -5.04 25.18 -28.52
CA ILE A 149 -5.94 24.04 -28.67
C ILE A 149 -7.35 24.56 -28.38
N VAL A 150 -8.14 24.80 -29.40
CA VAL A 150 -9.55 25.18 -29.21
C VAL A 150 -10.30 24.00 -28.64
N LYS A 151 -10.09 22.81 -29.24
CA LYS A 151 -10.66 21.57 -28.79
C LYS A 151 -9.93 20.39 -29.45
N VAL A 152 -9.67 19.35 -28.65
CA VAL A 152 -9.28 18.03 -29.16
C VAL A 152 -10.17 16.99 -28.47
N ASP A 153 -10.84 16.17 -29.25
CA ASP A 153 -11.56 14.97 -28.78
C ASP A 153 -10.88 13.74 -29.37
N ALA A 154 -10.65 12.72 -28.55
CA ALA A 154 -10.03 11.47 -28.97
C ALA A 154 -10.43 10.32 -28.03
N VAL A 155 -10.20 9.09 -28.46
CA VAL A 155 -10.24 7.91 -27.61
C VAL A 155 -8.83 7.31 -27.55
N VAL A 156 -8.20 7.37 -26.40
CA VAL A 156 -6.83 6.86 -26.16
C VAL A 156 -6.94 5.57 -25.35
N GLN A 157 -6.59 4.44 -25.94
CA GLN A 157 -6.68 3.12 -25.27
C GLN A 157 -8.04 2.86 -24.61
N GLY A 158 -9.13 3.28 -25.25
CA GLY A 158 -10.49 3.16 -24.70
C GLY A 158 -10.90 4.27 -23.73
N ILE A 159 -10.00 5.18 -23.33
CA ILE A 159 -10.31 6.36 -22.51
C ILE A 159 -10.76 7.51 -23.41
N ARG A 160 -11.89 8.12 -23.12
CA ARG A 160 -12.34 9.33 -23.82
C ARG A 160 -11.56 10.53 -23.33
N VAL A 161 -10.81 11.18 -24.22
CA VAL A 161 -9.96 12.33 -23.89
C VAL A 161 -10.52 13.57 -24.57
N THR A 162 -10.68 14.65 -23.82
CA THR A 162 -10.95 15.99 -24.34
C THR A 162 -9.85 16.92 -23.84
N ALA A 163 -9.19 17.64 -24.76
CA ALA A 163 -8.16 18.60 -24.40
C ALA A 163 -8.49 20.00 -24.94
N GLN A 164 -8.14 21.04 -24.18
CA GLN A 164 -8.26 22.44 -24.58
C GLN A 164 -7.20 23.30 -23.90
N GLY A 165 -6.94 24.49 -24.43
CA GLY A 165 -6.04 25.46 -23.80
C GLY A 165 -4.96 25.97 -24.75
N ALA A 166 -3.85 26.44 -24.21
CA ALA A 166 -2.76 27.00 -24.98
C ALA A 166 -1.41 26.59 -24.38
N PHE A 167 -0.41 26.41 -25.23
CA PHE A 167 0.95 26.14 -24.81
C PHE A 167 1.96 26.86 -25.69
N PRO A 168 3.11 27.28 -25.12
CA PRO A 168 4.16 27.93 -25.89
C PRO A 168 4.91 26.89 -26.76
N ILE A 169 5.24 27.28 -28.00
CA ILE A 169 6.19 26.57 -28.84
C ILE A 169 7.54 27.26 -28.65
N GLY A 170 8.59 26.49 -28.33
CA GLY A 170 9.94 27.04 -28.24
C GLY A 170 10.35 27.77 -29.52
N GLN A 171 10.89 28.98 -29.39
CA GLN A 171 11.38 29.77 -30.55
C GLN A 171 12.65 29.20 -31.19
N ASP A 172 13.28 28.20 -30.56
CA ASP A 172 14.56 27.63 -31.02
C ASP A 172 14.43 26.49 -32.03
N ASP A 173 13.22 26.05 -32.33
CA ASP A 173 13.01 25.07 -33.39
C ASP A 173 13.10 25.75 -34.75
N SER A 174 14.32 25.90 -35.23
CA SER A 174 14.66 26.25 -36.60
C SER A 174 14.18 25.18 -37.60
N GLY A 175 12.88 24.93 -37.65
CA GLY A 175 12.15 24.32 -38.73
C GLY A 175 12.61 23.01 -39.39
N ASP A 176 13.72 22.43 -38.97
CA ASP A 176 14.27 21.19 -39.48
C ASP A 176 13.94 19.99 -38.60
N PHE A 177 12.62 19.76 -38.41
CA PHE A 177 12.17 18.53 -37.78
C PHE A 177 12.42 17.34 -38.70
N THR A 178 13.29 16.42 -38.24
CA THR A 178 13.51 15.13 -38.92
C THR A 178 13.26 14.03 -37.90
N LEU A 179 12.24 13.21 -38.14
CA LEU A 179 11.92 12.08 -37.27
C LEU A 179 12.95 10.97 -37.51
N THR A 180 13.74 10.64 -36.48
CA THR A 180 14.72 9.55 -36.57
C THR A 180 14.16 8.23 -36.05
N ALA A 181 14.72 7.10 -36.46
CA ALA A 181 14.37 5.79 -35.93
C ALA A 181 14.63 5.71 -34.40
N GLN A 182 15.67 6.43 -33.91
CA GLN A 182 15.97 6.48 -32.49
C GLN A 182 14.89 7.22 -31.70
N ASP A 183 14.32 8.30 -32.23
CA ASP A 183 13.20 9.01 -31.62
C ASP A 183 11.97 8.11 -31.53
N MET A 184 11.68 7.38 -32.60
CA MET A 184 10.55 6.43 -32.61
C MET A 184 10.73 5.28 -31.62
N ALA A 185 11.93 4.74 -31.50
CA ALA A 185 12.23 3.69 -30.53
C ALA A 185 12.04 4.19 -29.07
N ALA A 186 12.52 5.39 -28.75
CA ALA A 186 12.33 5.99 -27.43
C ALA A 186 10.84 6.21 -27.10
N VAL A 187 10.05 6.70 -28.06
CA VAL A 187 8.61 6.88 -27.92
C VAL A 187 7.92 5.53 -27.68
N ARG A 188 8.27 4.50 -28.45
CA ARG A 188 7.70 3.15 -28.27
C ARG A 188 7.99 2.58 -26.91
N GLU A 189 9.21 2.73 -26.39
CA GLU A 189 9.58 2.26 -25.07
C GLU A 189 8.74 2.93 -23.98
N GLN A 190 8.61 4.26 -24.01
CA GLN A 190 7.77 5.01 -23.07
C GLN A 190 6.30 4.58 -23.13
N LEU A 191 5.76 4.44 -24.32
CA LEU A 191 4.38 3.98 -24.52
C LEU A 191 4.17 2.55 -24.03
N ASN A 192 5.16 1.66 -24.23
CA ASN A 192 5.11 0.29 -23.72
C ASN A 192 5.06 0.25 -22.20
N GLN A 193 5.84 1.11 -21.52
CA GLN A 193 5.78 1.24 -20.06
C GLN A 193 4.38 1.70 -19.60
N VAL A 194 3.81 2.71 -20.26
CA VAL A 194 2.45 3.20 -19.96
C VAL A 194 1.43 2.08 -20.14
N LEU A 195 1.49 1.32 -21.24
CA LEU A 195 0.59 0.19 -21.49
C LEU A 195 0.71 -0.90 -20.43
N ASN A 196 1.91 -1.23 -19.97
CA ASN A 196 2.12 -2.20 -18.90
C ASN A 196 1.39 -1.81 -17.60
N TYR A 197 1.30 -0.51 -17.29
CA TYR A 197 0.49 -0.02 -16.16
C TYR A 197 -1.00 -0.08 -16.48
N MET A 198 -1.41 0.32 -17.67
CA MET A 198 -2.81 0.33 -18.09
C MET A 198 -3.40 -1.09 -18.18
N ASP A 199 -2.61 -2.09 -18.58
CA ASP A 199 -3.05 -3.49 -18.66
C ASP A 199 -3.52 -4.06 -17.31
N ARG A 200 -3.07 -3.48 -16.20
CA ARG A 200 -3.50 -3.85 -14.85
C ARG A 200 -4.86 -3.25 -14.48
N VAL A 201 -5.29 -2.22 -15.22
CA VAL A 201 -6.55 -1.52 -14.98
C VAL A 201 -7.53 -1.88 -16.08
N LYS A 202 -8.71 -2.37 -15.70
CA LYS A 202 -9.77 -2.73 -16.65
C LYS A 202 -11.02 -1.91 -16.34
N TRP A 203 -11.78 -1.61 -17.36
CA TRP A 203 -13.08 -0.95 -17.27
C TRP A 203 -14.07 -1.55 -18.28
N PRO A 204 -15.39 -1.45 -18.04
CA PRO A 204 -16.40 -1.91 -18.98
C PRO A 204 -16.45 -1.01 -20.23
N ASP A 205 -16.54 -1.60 -21.42
CA ASP A 205 -16.66 -0.86 -22.68
C ASP A 205 -17.89 0.07 -22.74
N ALA A 206 -18.96 -0.31 -22.03
CA ALA A 206 -20.18 0.50 -21.93
C ALA A 206 -20.00 1.79 -21.11
N SER A 207 -18.95 1.87 -20.27
CA SER A 207 -18.70 3.00 -19.37
C SER A 207 -17.22 3.36 -19.36
N PRO A 208 -16.65 3.83 -20.50
CA PRO A 208 -15.25 4.15 -20.57
C PRO A 208 -14.91 5.36 -19.68
N PRO A 209 -13.70 5.40 -19.12
CA PRO A 209 -13.19 6.55 -18.40
C PRO A 209 -13.17 7.81 -19.29
N ARG A 210 -13.33 8.97 -18.69
CA ARG A 210 -13.25 10.28 -19.33
C ARG A 210 -12.13 11.10 -18.71
N LEU A 211 -11.21 11.58 -19.54
CA LEU A 211 -10.11 12.47 -19.18
C LEU A 211 -10.30 13.82 -19.84
N ILE A 212 -10.32 14.88 -19.04
CA ILE A 212 -10.30 16.26 -19.53
C ILE A 212 -8.93 16.84 -19.20
N VAL A 213 -8.26 17.38 -20.21
CA VAL A 213 -6.95 18.03 -20.09
C VAL A 213 -7.09 19.50 -20.43
N ASN A 214 -6.67 20.35 -19.51
CA ASN A 214 -6.65 21.81 -19.70
C ASN A 214 -5.21 22.29 -19.69
N LEU A 215 -4.78 22.89 -20.79
CA LEU A 215 -3.45 23.46 -20.92
C LEU A 215 -3.53 24.98 -20.72
N SER A 216 -2.61 25.53 -19.95
CA SER A 216 -2.48 26.96 -19.75
C SER A 216 -1.03 27.36 -19.59
N ASP A 217 -0.75 28.62 -19.87
CA ASP A 217 0.56 29.19 -19.62
C ASP A 217 0.81 29.33 -18.13
N ASP A 218 2.01 28.94 -17.67
CA ASP A 218 2.41 29.12 -16.27
C ASP A 218 3.06 30.51 -16.11
N PRO A 219 2.63 31.32 -15.15
CA PRO A 219 3.24 32.63 -14.88
C PRO A 219 4.75 32.60 -14.60
N LYS A 220 5.28 31.41 -14.23
CA LYS A 220 6.71 31.19 -14.01
C LYS A 220 7.48 30.76 -15.27
N GLY A 221 6.80 30.68 -16.41
CA GLY A 221 7.30 30.13 -17.67
C GLY A 221 7.11 28.62 -17.75
N GLY A 222 6.54 28.16 -18.88
CA GLY A 222 6.26 26.75 -19.14
C GLY A 222 4.76 26.48 -19.30
N VAL A 223 4.39 25.22 -19.21
CA VAL A 223 3.02 24.76 -19.40
C VAL A 223 2.45 24.22 -18.10
N ARG A 224 1.27 24.70 -17.73
CA ARG A 224 0.45 24.11 -16.69
C ARG A 224 -0.56 23.17 -17.31
N ILE A 225 -0.61 21.93 -16.82
CA ILE A 225 -1.52 20.89 -17.29
C ILE A 225 -2.50 20.57 -16.16
N GLY A 226 -3.76 20.96 -16.35
CA GLY A 226 -4.86 20.54 -15.49
C GLY A 226 -5.46 19.23 -16.01
N MET A 227 -5.73 18.29 -15.13
CA MET A 227 -6.30 16.97 -15.46
C MET A 227 -7.54 16.70 -14.61
N ASP A 228 -8.60 16.22 -15.25
CA ASP A 228 -9.80 15.69 -14.59
C ASP A 228 -10.12 14.32 -15.19
N LEU A 229 -9.91 13.25 -14.42
CA LEU A 229 -10.18 11.89 -14.83
C LEU A 229 -11.34 11.33 -14.01
N GLN A 230 -12.35 10.85 -14.73
CA GLN A 230 -13.56 10.28 -14.16
C GLN A 230 -13.76 8.87 -14.74
N ALA A 231 -13.99 7.90 -13.86
CA ALA A 231 -14.31 6.54 -14.27
C ALA A 231 -15.43 5.97 -13.37
N PRO A 232 -16.60 5.63 -13.96
CA PRO A 232 -17.70 5.04 -13.19
C PRO A 232 -17.32 3.72 -12.53
N PHE A 233 -16.52 2.91 -13.21
CA PHE A 233 -16.00 1.65 -12.73
C PHE A 233 -14.55 1.43 -13.20
N LEU A 234 -13.70 0.97 -12.28
CA LEU A 234 -12.36 0.47 -12.57
C LEU A 234 -12.14 -0.85 -11.83
N ARG A 235 -11.39 -1.74 -12.44
CA ARG A 235 -10.89 -2.97 -11.82
C ARG A 235 -9.37 -2.99 -11.89
N TYR A 236 -8.73 -3.14 -10.74
CA TYR A 236 -7.29 -3.34 -10.63
C TYR A 236 -7.03 -4.70 -9.95
N GLY A 237 -6.62 -5.69 -10.72
CA GLY A 237 -6.50 -7.06 -10.24
C GLY A 237 -7.84 -7.60 -9.70
N LYS A 238 -7.89 -7.89 -8.40
CA LYS A 238 -9.10 -8.33 -7.69
C LYS A 238 -9.93 -7.17 -7.12
N ILE A 239 -9.38 -5.95 -7.08
CA ILE A 239 -10.06 -4.77 -6.52
C ILE A 239 -10.99 -4.17 -7.55
N MET A 240 -12.24 -3.97 -7.17
CA MET A 240 -13.23 -3.25 -7.98
C MET A 240 -13.59 -1.94 -7.28
N VAL A 241 -13.45 -0.83 -7.99
CA VAL A 241 -13.81 0.50 -7.50
C VAL A 241 -14.84 1.14 -8.41
N ARG A 242 -15.66 2.00 -7.82
CA ARG A 242 -16.64 2.84 -8.52
C ARG A 242 -16.45 4.30 -8.17
N ASP A 243 -17.06 5.16 -8.96
CA ASP A 243 -17.05 6.63 -8.74
C ASP A 243 -15.62 7.16 -8.60
N PHE A 244 -14.69 6.63 -9.41
CA PHE A 244 -13.30 7.12 -9.42
C PHE A 244 -13.24 8.52 -9.98
N LEU A 245 -12.64 9.43 -9.21
CA LEU A 245 -12.43 10.82 -9.57
C LEU A 245 -10.99 11.21 -9.24
N PHE A 246 -10.29 11.74 -10.22
CA PHE A 246 -9.00 12.38 -10.03
C PHE A 246 -9.05 13.80 -10.63
N ASN A 247 -8.73 14.81 -9.85
CA ASN A 247 -8.52 16.17 -10.31
C ASN A 247 -7.16 16.66 -9.82
N GLY A 248 -6.32 17.08 -10.73
CA GLY A 248 -4.96 17.51 -10.40
C GLY A 248 -4.37 18.44 -11.42
N ASP A 249 -3.26 19.05 -11.04
CA ASP A 249 -2.46 19.93 -11.89
C ASP A 249 -1.01 19.48 -11.92
N TYR A 250 -0.36 19.71 -13.04
CA TYR A 250 1.09 19.66 -13.19
C TYR A 250 1.61 21.01 -13.63
N ALA A 251 2.55 21.59 -12.91
CA ALA A 251 3.22 22.83 -13.25
C ALA A 251 4.60 22.88 -12.58
N ASP A 252 5.61 23.43 -13.26
CA ASP A 252 6.98 23.61 -12.72
C ASP A 252 7.55 22.37 -12.00
N SER A 253 7.36 21.18 -12.58
CA SER A 253 7.77 19.90 -12.03
C SER A 253 7.06 19.52 -10.71
N VAL A 254 5.93 20.15 -10.39
CA VAL A 254 5.09 19.80 -9.25
C VAL A 254 3.79 19.17 -9.77
N ILE A 255 3.50 17.96 -9.31
CA ILE A 255 2.21 17.31 -9.50
C ILE A 255 1.38 17.54 -8.24
N MET A 256 0.19 18.05 -8.40
CA MET A 256 -0.76 18.28 -7.31
C MET A 256 -2.07 17.54 -7.60
N ALA A 257 -2.36 16.48 -6.87
CA ALA A 257 -3.68 15.87 -6.86
C ALA A 257 -4.55 16.61 -5.83
N LYS A 258 -5.41 17.52 -6.30
CA LYS A 258 -6.32 18.30 -5.44
C LYS A 258 -7.45 17.46 -4.89
N ARG A 259 -7.90 16.51 -5.70
CA ARG A 259 -8.97 15.59 -5.35
C ARG A 259 -8.73 14.24 -6.02
N PHE A 260 -8.59 13.24 -5.22
CA PHE A 260 -8.62 11.85 -5.64
C PHE A 260 -9.63 11.15 -4.76
N THR A 261 -10.67 10.62 -5.34
CA THR A 261 -11.70 9.88 -4.59
C THR A 261 -12.10 8.63 -5.35
N MET A 262 -12.39 7.57 -4.63
CA MET A 262 -12.96 6.34 -5.18
C MET A 262 -13.76 5.62 -4.10
N ARG A 263 -14.67 4.75 -4.52
CA ARG A 263 -15.45 3.89 -3.63
C ARG A 263 -15.19 2.43 -3.94
N ASP A 264 -15.11 1.62 -2.92
CA ASP A 264 -15.14 0.18 -3.08
C ASP A 264 -16.51 -0.25 -3.65
N ALA A 265 -16.48 -1.15 -4.63
CA ALA A 265 -17.72 -1.55 -5.31
C ALA A 265 -18.60 -2.46 -4.44
N GLU A 266 -18.01 -3.23 -3.52
CA GLU A 266 -18.68 -4.20 -2.68
C GLU A 266 -19.19 -3.60 -1.36
N THR A 267 -18.30 -2.89 -0.62
CA THR A 267 -18.59 -2.38 0.72
C THR A 267 -19.12 -0.96 0.74
N ALA A 268 -19.05 -0.24 -0.41
CA ALA A 268 -19.31 1.19 -0.52
C ALA A 268 -18.37 2.10 0.30
N GLY A 269 -17.35 1.53 0.95
CA GLY A 269 -16.30 2.27 1.61
C GLY A 269 -15.57 3.21 0.63
N PHE A 270 -15.12 4.36 1.10
CA PHE A 270 -14.48 5.35 0.23
C PHE A 270 -13.00 5.56 0.59
N VAL A 271 -12.23 5.99 -0.40
CA VAL A 271 -10.88 6.55 -0.25
C VAL A 271 -10.86 7.96 -0.79
N SER A 272 -10.27 8.86 -0.03
CA SER A 272 -9.94 10.21 -0.46
C SER A 272 -8.45 10.45 -0.24
N LEU A 273 -7.78 10.96 -1.25
CA LEU A 273 -6.34 11.25 -1.21
C LEU A 273 -6.12 12.67 -1.75
N SER A 274 -5.32 13.45 -1.05
CA SER A 274 -4.63 14.61 -1.61
C SER A 274 -3.13 14.33 -1.66
N LEU A 275 -2.47 14.80 -2.71
CA LEU A 275 -1.07 14.49 -2.97
C LEU A 275 -0.38 15.68 -3.63
N GLN A 276 0.83 15.98 -3.17
CA GLN A 276 1.73 16.91 -3.82
C GLN A 276 3.09 16.26 -4.01
N ALA A 277 3.52 16.12 -5.25
CA ALA A 277 4.83 15.60 -5.60
C ALA A 277 5.67 16.69 -6.27
N ASP A 278 6.78 17.08 -5.67
CA ASP A 278 7.77 17.99 -6.25
C ASP A 278 8.90 17.13 -6.85
N LEU A 279 8.90 17.02 -8.18
CA LEU A 279 9.84 16.16 -8.89
C LEU A 279 11.29 16.68 -8.83
N LYS A 280 11.50 18.00 -8.71
CA LYS A 280 12.83 18.61 -8.56
C LYS A 280 13.41 18.35 -7.18
N LYS A 281 12.58 18.49 -6.13
CA LYS A 281 12.98 18.25 -4.74
C LYS A 281 12.85 16.81 -4.33
N ARG A 282 12.26 15.95 -5.20
CA ARG A 282 12.03 14.53 -4.94
C ARG A 282 11.20 14.31 -3.66
N THR A 283 10.25 15.20 -3.41
CA THR A 283 9.41 15.15 -2.22
C THR A 283 7.98 14.80 -2.58
N LEU A 284 7.39 13.94 -1.75
CA LEU A 284 5.99 13.55 -1.80
C LEU A 284 5.33 13.92 -0.48
N ILE A 285 4.22 14.64 -0.53
CA ILE A 285 3.38 14.97 0.63
C ILE A 285 1.99 14.40 0.33
N TRP A 286 1.39 13.73 1.30
CA TRP A 286 0.06 13.12 1.13
C TRP A 286 -0.81 13.26 2.37
N ASP A 287 -2.13 13.27 2.16
CA ASP A 287 -3.17 13.06 3.16
C ASP A 287 -4.18 12.08 2.58
N VAL A 288 -4.39 10.96 3.29
CA VAL A 288 -5.28 9.87 2.90
C VAL A 288 -6.35 9.70 3.96
N ARG A 289 -7.60 9.61 3.54
CA ARG A 289 -8.72 9.21 4.39
C ARG A 289 -9.44 8.05 3.73
N SER A 290 -9.70 7.01 4.48
CA SER A 290 -10.33 5.81 3.96
C SER A 290 -11.29 5.19 4.95
N THR A 291 -12.45 4.75 4.41
CA THR A 291 -13.35 3.80 5.04
C THR A 291 -13.47 2.51 4.20
N ALA A 292 -12.64 2.39 3.16
CA ALA A 292 -12.59 1.19 2.32
C ALA A 292 -11.89 0.03 3.06
N PRO A 293 -12.08 -1.22 2.65
CA PRO A 293 -11.44 -2.39 3.24
C PRO A 293 -9.96 -2.45 2.83
N LEU A 294 -9.15 -1.52 3.37
CA LEU A 294 -7.74 -1.33 3.00
C LEU A 294 -6.92 -2.61 3.20
N VAL A 295 -7.27 -3.43 4.17
CA VAL A 295 -6.60 -4.71 4.42
C VAL A 295 -6.82 -5.67 3.25
N SER A 296 -8.07 -5.82 2.78
CA SER A 296 -8.38 -6.64 1.61
C SER A 296 -7.69 -6.11 0.35
N TRP A 297 -7.56 -4.79 0.24
CA TRP A 297 -6.83 -4.15 -0.86
C TRP A 297 -5.32 -4.36 -0.75
N ALA A 298 -4.74 -4.25 0.46
CA ALA A 298 -3.32 -4.51 0.68
C ALA A 298 -2.96 -5.96 0.33
N VAL A 299 -3.76 -6.93 0.75
CA VAL A 299 -3.61 -8.35 0.36
C VAL A 299 -3.65 -8.52 -1.16
N ALA A 300 -4.55 -7.81 -1.83
CA ALA A 300 -4.70 -7.93 -3.29
C ALA A 300 -3.52 -7.30 -4.08
N ILE A 301 -2.79 -6.35 -3.48
CA ILE A 301 -1.71 -5.57 -4.13
C ILE A 301 -0.32 -6.07 -3.73
N VAL A 302 -0.09 -6.35 -2.45
CA VAL A 302 1.26 -6.54 -1.90
C VAL A 302 1.58 -8.01 -1.64
N ASP A 303 0.91 -8.66 -0.72
CA ASP A 303 1.07 -10.10 -0.43
C ASP A 303 0.03 -10.57 0.60
N GLU A 304 -0.43 -11.84 0.46
CA GLU A 304 -1.31 -12.48 1.44
C GLU A 304 -0.68 -12.68 2.82
N ALA A 305 0.66 -12.66 2.92
CA ALA A 305 1.39 -12.90 4.17
C ALA A 305 1.26 -11.77 5.21
N LEU A 306 0.85 -10.56 4.80
CA LEU A 306 0.79 -9.38 5.68
C LEU A 306 -0.50 -9.26 6.50
N VAL A 307 -1.50 -10.11 6.25
CA VAL A 307 -2.80 -10.04 6.94
C VAL A 307 -3.10 -11.37 7.60
N PRO A 308 -3.48 -11.37 8.89
CA PRO A 308 -3.95 -12.58 9.55
C PRO A 308 -5.11 -13.19 8.76
N LYS A 309 -4.95 -14.42 8.26
CA LYS A 309 -5.88 -15.11 7.35
C LYS A 309 -7.33 -15.23 7.88
N GLU A 310 -7.51 -15.00 9.17
CA GLU A 310 -8.78 -15.20 9.86
C GLU A 310 -9.39 -13.91 10.43
N MET A 311 -8.88 -12.74 10.02
CA MET A 311 -9.46 -11.47 10.41
C MET A 311 -10.59 -11.09 9.44
N LYS A 312 -11.81 -10.85 9.98
CA LYS A 312 -12.97 -10.41 9.20
C LYS A 312 -13.48 -9.08 9.72
N PHE A 313 -13.62 -8.11 8.84
CA PHE A 313 -14.24 -6.82 9.14
C PHE A 313 -15.76 -6.97 9.07
N LEU A 314 -16.45 -6.60 10.13
CA LEU A 314 -17.91 -6.58 10.21
C LEU A 314 -18.46 -5.15 10.06
N SER A 315 -17.59 -4.17 10.10
CA SER A 315 -17.85 -2.75 9.85
C SER A 315 -16.71 -2.11 9.06
N GLU A 316 -16.98 -1.01 8.40
CA GLU A 316 -16.00 -0.28 7.61
C GLU A 316 -14.88 0.29 8.50
N PRO A 317 -13.60 0.02 8.20
CA PRO A 317 -12.49 0.64 8.90
C PRO A 317 -12.33 2.11 8.49
N HIS A 318 -11.93 2.95 9.43
CA HIS A 318 -11.57 4.33 9.20
C HIS A 318 -10.07 4.48 9.38
N VAL A 319 -9.38 4.98 8.36
CA VAL A 319 -7.95 5.28 8.42
C VAL A 319 -7.72 6.69 7.92
N GLN A 320 -6.99 7.47 8.70
CA GLN A 320 -6.45 8.75 8.27
C GLN A 320 -4.94 8.68 8.37
N LEU A 321 -4.26 8.99 7.28
CA LEU A 321 -2.80 8.93 7.18
C LEU A 321 -2.30 10.17 6.45
N SER A 322 -1.39 10.90 7.04
CA SER A 322 -0.69 12.01 6.39
C SER A 322 0.81 11.83 6.53
N GLY A 323 1.56 12.35 5.57
CA GLY A 323 3.00 12.18 5.64
C GLY A 323 3.77 12.92 4.57
N ARG A 324 5.08 12.76 4.67
CA ARG A 324 6.05 13.28 3.72
C ARG A 324 7.15 12.26 3.50
N ALA A 325 7.51 12.04 2.24
CA ALA A 325 8.67 11.27 1.84
C ALA A 325 9.65 12.12 1.03
N VAL A 326 10.93 11.83 1.17
CA VAL A 326 12.01 12.35 0.32
C VAL A 326 12.68 11.15 -0.33
N PHE A 327 12.76 11.15 -1.65
CA PHE A 327 13.29 10.04 -2.44
C PHE A 327 14.76 10.28 -2.84
N SER A 328 15.48 9.19 -3.08
CA SER A 328 16.82 9.18 -3.63
C SER A 328 16.88 9.79 -5.04
N GLU A 329 18.09 10.05 -5.56
CA GLU A 329 18.28 10.68 -6.88
C GLU A 329 17.63 9.91 -8.04
N ASN A 330 17.61 8.59 -7.97
CA ASN A 330 17.02 7.71 -8.99
C ASN A 330 15.57 7.30 -8.71
N TRP A 331 14.94 7.81 -7.64
CA TRP A 331 13.59 7.45 -7.18
C TRP A 331 13.40 5.98 -6.74
N GLU A 332 14.49 5.21 -6.61
CA GLU A 332 14.42 3.79 -6.24
C GLU A 332 14.33 3.55 -4.73
N GLY A 333 14.68 4.57 -3.92
CA GLY A 333 14.67 4.47 -2.47
C GLY A 333 14.08 5.69 -1.79
N VAL A 334 13.62 5.52 -0.55
CA VAL A 334 13.16 6.60 0.33
C VAL A 334 14.30 6.94 1.30
N GLU A 335 14.77 8.18 1.28
CA GLU A 335 15.81 8.68 2.18
C GLU A 335 15.24 9.12 3.53
N HIS A 336 14.08 9.79 3.48
CA HIS A 336 13.36 10.23 4.67
C HIS A 336 11.87 9.94 4.50
N LEU A 337 11.28 9.34 5.53
CA LEU A 337 9.85 9.04 5.58
C LEU A 337 9.30 9.43 6.94
N ASN A 338 8.37 10.38 6.92
CA ASN A 338 7.59 10.75 8.10
C ASN A 338 6.12 10.53 7.77
N ALA A 339 5.44 9.78 8.62
CA ALA A 339 4.01 9.53 8.51
C ALA A 339 3.36 9.60 9.89
N LEU A 340 2.16 10.14 9.94
CA LEU A 340 1.34 10.15 11.13
C LEU A 340 -0.09 9.82 10.73
N GLY A 341 -0.80 9.14 11.62
CA GLY A 341 -2.17 8.77 11.30
C GLY A 341 -2.91 8.20 12.49
N SER A 342 -4.18 7.96 12.25
CA SER A 342 -5.07 7.26 13.17
C SER A 342 -5.84 6.18 12.42
N GLY A 343 -6.10 5.09 13.11
CA GLY A 343 -6.94 4.01 12.62
C GLY A 343 -8.05 3.70 13.60
N SER A 344 -9.25 3.48 13.10
CA SER A 344 -10.35 2.95 13.91
C SER A 344 -11.20 2.00 13.09
N MET A 345 -11.69 0.97 13.73
CA MET A 345 -12.66 0.06 13.14
C MET A 345 -13.75 -0.25 14.16
N GLY A 346 -14.96 -0.45 13.69
CA GLY A 346 -16.04 -0.93 14.52
C GLY A 346 -15.95 -2.45 14.72
N ALA A 347 -17.05 -3.17 14.62
CA ALA A 347 -17.06 -4.60 14.86
C ALA A 347 -16.17 -5.38 13.86
N PHE A 348 -15.40 -6.31 14.39
CA PHE A 348 -14.56 -7.23 13.62
C PHE A 348 -14.44 -8.57 14.35
N SER A 349 -13.93 -9.60 13.68
CA SER A 349 -13.61 -10.88 14.33
C SER A 349 -12.20 -11.35 13.98
N VAL A 350 -11.55 -12.00 14.95
CA VAL A 350 -10.25 -12.65 14.80
C VAL A 350 -10.38 -14.07 15.31
N LEU A 351 -10.06 -15.08 14.48
CA LEU A 351 -10.18 -16.51 14.85
C LEU A 351 -11.55 -16.88 15.45
N GLY A 352 -12.62 -16.22 14.96
CA GLY A 352 -13.99 -16.45 15.43
C GLY A 352 -14.40 -15.65 16.67
N GLU A 353 -13.47 -15.02 17.41
CA GLU A 353 -13.79 -14.09 18.50
C GLU A 353 -14.23 -12.74 17.95
N LYS A 354 -15.30 -12.18 18.53
CA LYS A 354 -15.92 -10.94 18.06
C LYS A 354 -15.53 -9.77 18.95
N PHE A 355 -14.96 -8.76 18.32
CA PHE A 355 -14.60 -7.49 18.94
C PHE A 355 -15.58 -6.39 18.54
N GLN A 356 -15.80 -5.42 19.41
CA GLN A 356 -16.74 -4.32 19.21
C GLN A 356 -16.11 -3.17 18.44
N ARG A 357 -14.85 -2.86 18.75
CA ARG A 357 -14.07 -1.81 18.09
C ARG A 357 -12.58 -1.97 18.38
N ALA A 358 -11.79 -1.37 17.51
CA ALA A 358 -10.39 -1.10 17.77
C ALA A 358 -10.04 0.30 17.25
N SER A 359 -9.10 0.97 17.93
CA SER A 359 -8.54 2.24 17.49
C SER A 359 -7.09 2.37 17.94
N CYS A 360 -6.30 3.10 17.18
CA CYS A 360 -4.96 3.51 17.56
C CYS A 360 -4.56 4.78 16.82
N ASP A 361 -3.64 5.54 17.40
CA ASP A 361 -2.86 6.55 16.74
C ASP A 361 -1.47 6.00 16.47
N PHE A 362 -0.89 6.34 15.34
CA PHE A 362 0.45 5.89 14.99
C PHE A 362 1.25 7.00 14.31
N SER A 363 2.56 6.96 14.52
CA SER A 363 3.50 7.76 13.76
C SER A 363 4.73 6.95 13.38
N TYR A 364 5.32 7.31 12.26
CA TYR A 364 6.56 6.74 11.75
C TYR A 364 7.51 7.85 11.36
N GLU A 365 8.74 7.78 11.80
CA GLU A 365 9.78 8.74 11.49
C GLU A 365 11.12 8.04 11.28
N ASN A 366 11.58 8.00 10.02
CA ASN A 366 12.92 7.52 9.64
C ASN A 366 13.34 6.17 10.26
N GLY A 367 12.44 5.18 10.24
CA GLY A 367 12.69 3.85 10.79
C GLY A 367 12.15 3.65 12.21
N ASN A 368 11.81 4.72 12.92
CA ASN A 368 11.19 4.64 14.23
C ASN A 368 9.66 4.65 14.09
N PHE A 369 8.97 3.88 14.90
CA PHE A 369 7.50 3.85 14.90
C PHE A 369 6.94 4.00 16.31
N TYR A 370 5.77 4.62 16.40
CA TYR A 370 5.05 4.83 17.64
C TYR A 370 3.59 4.47 17.41
N VAL A 371 3.06 3.57 18.21
CA VAL A 371 1.64 3.26 18.29
C VAL A 371 1.17 3.70 19.65
N THR A 372 0.29 4.68 19.66
CA THR A 372 -0.27 5.26 20.89
C THR A 372 -1.77 5.11 20.89
N ASP A 373 -2.39 5.29 22.04
CA ASP A 373 -3.84 5.22 22.23
C ASP A 373 -4.48 3.95 21.63
N LEU A 374 -3.72 2.83 21.66
CA LEU A 374 -4.25 1.54 21.26
C LEU A 374 -5.37 1.13 22.22
N ASP A 375 -6.60 1.01 21.71
CA ASP A 375 -7.79 0.61 22.44
C ASP A 375 -8.56 -0.43 21.63
N ILE A 376 -8.69 -1.65 22.15
CA ILE A 376 -9.46 -2.73 21.58
C ILE A 376 -10.55 -3.12 22.56
N ARG A 377 -11.81 -3.13 22.15
CA ARG A 377 -12.97 -3.47 22.98
C ARG A 377 -13.58 -4.79 22.57
N HIS A 378 -13.82 -5.60 23.58
CA HIS A 378 -14.50 -6.88 23.49
C HIS A 378 -15.71 -6.88 24.47
N PRO A 379 -16.80 -7.62 24.24
CA PRO A 379 -17.90 -7.68 25.21
C PRO A 379 -17.50 -8.05 26.63
N GLY A 380 -16.43 -8.85 26.80
CA GLY A 380 -15.92 -9.27 28.12
C GLY A 380 -14.69 -8.50 28.62
N GLY A 381 -14.28 -7.38 27.99
CA GLY A 381 -13.11 -6.65 28.46
C GLY A 381 -12.45 -5.78 27.41
N SER A 382 -11.22 -5.34 27.66
CA SER A 382 -10.48 -4.44 26.78
C SER A 382 -9.00 -4.77 26.72
N PHE A 383 -8.36 -4.34 25.65
CA PHE A 383 -6.90 -4.30 25.50
C PHE A 383 -6.49 -2.88 25.13
N SER A 384 -5.56 -2.32 25.86
CA SER A 384 -5.10 -0.95 25.65
C SER A 384 -3.60 -0.83 25.88
N GLY A 385 -2.97 0.22 25.33
CA GLY A 385 -1.57 0.46 25.58
C GLY A 385 -0.87 1.25 24.50
N LYS A 386 0.47 1.14 24.50
CA LYS A 386 1.36 1.79 23.53
C LYS A 386 2.53 0.87 23.21
N VAL A 387 3.02 1.00 21.99
CA VAL A 387 4.21 0.30 21.48
C VAL A 387 5.08 1.32 20.75
N MET A 388 6.37 1.34 21.05
CA MET A 388 7.32 2.25 20.41
C MET A 388 8.52 1.44 19.93
N GLY A 389 8.93 1.66 18.69
CA GLY A 389 10.14 1.09 18.14
C GLY A 389 11.13 2.19 17.79
N VAL A 390 12.28 2.21 18.41
CA VAL A 390 13.32 3.22 18.20
C VAL A 390 14.67 2.52 18.10
N ASP A 391 15.38 2.74 17.00
CA ASP A 391 16.73 2.22 16.73
C ASP A 391 16.89 0.70 16.92
N GLY A 392 15.80 -0.06 16.71
CA GLY A 392 15.77 -1.52 16.88
C GLY A 392 15.30 -1.98 18.26
N GLU A 393 15.11 -1.10 19.24
CA GLU A 393 14.49 -1.41 20.53
C GLU A 393 12.97 -1.21 20.44
N ILE A 394 12.17 -2.22 20.82
CA ILE A 394 10.72 -2.12 20.95
C ILE A 394 10.37 -1.96 22.43
N LYS A 395 9.75 -0.86 22.80
CA LYS A 395 9.17 -0.63 24.12
C LYS A 395 7.69 -0.93 24.10
N ILE A 396 7.24 -1.70 25.06
CA ILE A 396 5.86 -2.18 25.19
C ILE A 396 5.31 -1.74 26.53
N ASP A 397 4.09 -1.22 26.54
CA ASP A 397 3.32 -0.91 27.74
C ASP A 397 1.85 -1.17 27.43
N VAL A 398 1.37 -2.36 27.77
CA VAL A 398 0.03 -2.83 27.43
C VAL A 398 -0.70 -3.39 28.64
N HIS A 399 -2.01 -3.18 28.66
CA HIS A 399 -2.93 -3.65 29.68
C HIS A 399 -4.12 -4.34 29.02
N SER A 400 -4.47 -5.52 29.49
CA SER A 400 -5.57 -6.33 28.99
C SER A 400 -6.47 -6.83 30.12
N THR A 401 -7.77 -6.68 29.91
CA THR A 401 -8.83 -7.32 30.69
C THR A 401 -9.68 -8.23 29.80
N LEU A 402 -9.17 -8.61 28.64
CA LEU A 402 -9.86 -9.50 27.70
C LEU A 402 -10.05 -10.89 28.31
N PRO A 403 -11.18 -11.58 28.02
CA PRO A 403 -11.30 -12.99 28.37
C PRO A 403 -10.14 -13.81 27.82
N MET A 404 -9.70 -14.83 28.57
CA MET A 404 -8.55 -15.66 28.21
C MET A 404 -8.66 -16.22 26.79
N LYS A 405 -9.87 -16.62 26.36
CA LYS A 405 -10.13 -17.12 25.03
C LYS A 405 -9.82 -16.09 23.94
N ALA A 406 -10.20 -14.83 24.15
CA ALA A 406 -9.92 -13.74 23.22
C ALA A 406 -8.41 -13.40 23.19
N MET A 407 -7.74 -13.38 24.34
CA MET A 407 -6.28 -13.19 24.41
C MET A 407 -5.52 -14.29 23.68
N LEU A 408 -5.88 -15.54 23.88
CA LEU A 408 -5.29 -16.68 23.17
C LEU A 408 -5.58 -16.62 21.65
N GLY A 409 -6.78 -16.19 21.26
CA GLY A 409 -7.13 -15.95 19.88
C GLY A 409 -6.21 -14.92 19.22
N MET A 410 -5.99 -13.78 19.89
CA MET A 410 -5.05 -12.75 19.40
C MET A 410 -3.61 -13.27 19.36
N ALA A 411 -3.14 -13.92 20.42
CA ALA A 411 -1.78 -14.47 20.45
C ALA A 411 -1.54 -15.51 19.35
N ARG A 412 -2.48 -16.40 19.09
CA ARG A 412 -2.40 -17.41 18.02
C ARG A 412 -2.44 -16.80 16.62
N SER A 413 -3.02 -15.64 16.43
CA SER A 413 -2.98 -14.95 15.14
C SER A 413 -1.57 -14.45 14.79
N ILE A 414 -0.72 -14.24 15.81
CA ILE A 414 0.65 -13.73 15.67
C ILE A 414 1.66 -14.88 15.76
N ALA A 415 1.50 -15.80 16.73
CA ALA A 415 2.39 -16.92 17.01
C ALA A 415 1.58 -18.22 17.23
N PRO A 416 1.11 -18.88 16.15
CA PRO A 416 0.15 -19.99 16.24
C PRO A 416 0.63 -21.20 17.05
N GLU A 417 1.94 -21.49 17.04
CA GLU A 417 2.51 -22.67 17.67
C GLU A 417 2.83 -22.48 19.14
N ASP A 418 3.11 -21.25 19.57
CA ASP A 418 3.60 -20.92 20.92
C ASP A 418 2.48 -20.55 21.90
N ALA A 419 1.34 -20.07 21.40
CA ALA A 419 0.25 -19.62 22.24
C ALA A 419 -0.63 -20.76 22.75
N LYS A 420 -0.13 -21.50 23.74
CA LYS A 420 -0.85 -22.60 24.40
C LYS A 420 -0.82 -22.42 25.91
N LEU A 421 -1.95 -22.66 26.56
CA LEU A 421 -1.98 -22.82 28.02
C LEU A 421 -1.45 -24.20 28.41
N PRO A 422 -0.87 -24.34 29.61
CA PRO A 422 -0.62 -25.66 30.19
C PRO A 422 -1.90 -26.51 30.17
N PRO A 423 -1.83 -27.77 29.76
CA PRO A 423 -3.04 -28.58 29.50
C PRO A 423 -3.95 -28.78 30.73
N ALA A 424 -3.42 -28.59 31.92
CA ALA A 424 -4.15 -28.73 33.17
C ALA A 424 -4.72 -27.40 33.71
N LEU A 425 -4.47 -26.26 33.03
CA LEU A 425 -4.89 -24.94 33.46
C LEU A 425 -6.18 -24.51 32.74
N GLU A 426 -7.22 -24.30 33.50
CA GLU A 426 -8.50 -23.74 33.04
C GLU A 426 -8.76 -22.41 33.78
N ILE A 427 -9.01 -21.34 33.03
CA ILE A 427 -9.31 -20.01 33.55
C ILE A 427 -10.75 -19.69 33.20
N ARG A 428 -11.60 -19.48 34.19
CA ARG A 428 -13.04 -19.19 34.03
C ARG A 428 -13.38 -17.73 34.32
N GLY A 429 -12.63 -17.11 35.23
CA GLY A 429 -12.85 -15.73 35.61
C GLY A 429 -12.21 -14.72 34.65
N ASP A 430 -12.33 -13.46 35.02
CA ASP A 430 -11.83 -12.33 34.22
C ASP A 430 -10.33 -12.09 34.51
N PRO A 431 -9.45 -12.31 33.53
CA PRO A 431 -8.02 -12.07 33.67
C PRO A 431 -7.68 -10.60 33.50
N GLU A 432 -6.72 -10.12 34.28
CA GLU A 432 -6.03 -8.85 34.07
C GLU A 432 -4.56 -9.14 33.76
N LEU A 433 -4.04 -8.59 32.67
CA LEU A 433 -2.65 -8.76 32.24
C LEU A 433 -2.04 -7.40 31.96
N LYS A 434 -0.88 -7.11 32.57
CA LYS A 434 -0.04 -5.96 32.25
C LYS A 434 1.31 -6.46 31.78
N VAL A 435 1.78 -5.93 30.68
CA VAL A 435 3.11 -6.22 30.13
C VAL A 435 3.79 -4.90 29.83
N TYR A 436 4.96 -4.68 30.41
CA TYR A 436 5.76 -3.49 30.14
C TYR A 436 7.24 -3.82 30.12
N GLY A 437 7.99 -3.11 29.25
CA GLY A 437 9.41 -3.34 29.12
C GLY A 437 9.93 -3.12 27.72
N SER A 438 11.07 -3.73 27.42
CA SER A 438 11.73 -3.59 26.12
C SER A 438 12.25 -4.92 25.56
N VAL A 439 12.33 -4.94 24.22
CA VAL A 439 12.84 -6.04 23.40
C VAL A 439 13.76 -5.48 22.36
N ASP A 440 14.94 -6.03 22.22
CA ASP A 440 15.89 -5.66 21.17
C ASP A 440 15.70 -6.54 19.93
N MET A 441 15.52 -5.89 18.77
CA MET A 441 15.43 -6.49 17.44
C MET A 441 16.69 -6.21 16.60
N GLY A 442 17.69 -5.57 17.19
CA GLY A 442 18.90 -5.12 16.50
C GLY A 442 18.67 -3.99 15.50
N LYS A 443 19.76 -3.36 15.06
CA LYS A 443 19.69 -2.26 14.11
C LYS A 443 18.97 -2.64 12.82
N GLY A 444 17.99 -1.80 12.44
CA GLY A 444 17.21 -1.97 11.21
C GLY A 444 16.21 -3.12 11.25
N TRP A 445 15.82 -3.56 12.46
CA TRP A 445 14.79 -4.59 12.67
C TRP A 445 15.12 -5.97 12.08
N LYS A 446 16.42 -6.28 11.93
CA LYS A 446 16.93 -7.50 11.26
C LYS A 446 17.66 -8.46 12.21
N GLY A 447 17.79 -8.10 13.46
CA GLY A 447 18.42 -8.94 14.48
C GLY A 447 17.50 -10.03 15.00
N PRO A 448 18.04 -11.02 15.70
CA PRO A 448 17.21 -11.98 16.42
C PRO A 448 16.45 -11.27 17.54
N PHE A 449 15.22 -11.70 17.77
CA PHE A 449 14.41 -11.24 18.90
C PHE A 449 15.14 -11.56 20.22
N GLN A 450 15.46 -10.54 20.99
CA GLN A 450 16.06 -10.66 22.32
C GLN A 450 15.25 -9.86 23.33
N VAL A 451 14.81 -10.51 24.39
CA VAL A 451 14.15 -9.82 25.50
C VAL A 451 15.22 -9.07 26.28
N ASP A 452 15.12 -7.76 26.29
CA ASP A 452 15.99 -6.92 27.10
C ASP A 452 15.52 -6.97 28.55
N ARG A 453 14.30 -6.53 28.76
CA ARG A 453 13.60 -6.64 30.02
C ARG A 453 12.09 -6.55 29.81
N LEU A 454 11.35 -7.58 30.18
CA LEU A 454 9.89 -7.56 30.21
C LEU A 454 9.40 -7.86 31.62
N GLN A 455 8.48 -7.05 32.10
CA GLN A 455 7.77 -7.27 33.34
C GLN A 455 6.32 -7.63 33.02
N ILE A 456 5.85 -8.69 33.62
CA ILE A 456 4.52 -9.26 33.41
C ILE A 456 3.83 -9.31 34.75
N GLU A 457 2.68 -8.66 34.86
CA GLU A 457 1.77 -8.78 35.99
C GLU A 457 0.47 -9.40 35.47
N ALA A 458 0.05 -10.48 36.07
CA ALA A 458 -1.19 -11.16 35.76
C ALA A 458 -2.00 -11.42 37.00
N SER A 459 -3.30 -11.22 36.94
CA SER A 459 -4.23 -11.65 37.95
C SER A 459 -5.51 -12.19 37.36
N VAL A 460 -6.13 -13.13 38.02
CA VAL A 460 -7.36 -13.75 37.56
C VAL A 460 -8.13 -14.35 38.72
N THR A 461 -9.45 -14.34 38.61
CA THR A 461 -10.36 -15.05 39.52
C THR A 461 -10.78 -16.38 38.89
N ASP A 462 -11.29 -17.29 39.72
CA ASP A 462 -11.87 -18.57 39.29
C ASP A 462 -10.95 -19.37 38.34
N VAL A 463 -9.91 -19.95 38.92
CA VAL A 463 -8.86 -20.71 38.23
C VAL A 463 -8.90 -22.16 38.66
N PHE A 464 -8.80 -23.08 37.72
CA PHE A 464 -8.62 -24.51 37.96
C PHE A 464 -7.25 -24.94 37.46
N TYR A 465 -6.53 -25.62 38.32
CA TYR A 465 -5.28 -26.26 37.93
C TYR A 465 -5.24 -27.70 38.44
N GLN A 466 -5.08 -28.65 37.54
CA GLN A 466 -5.14 -30.09 37.85
C GLN A 466 -6.41 -30.51 38.63
N GLY A 467 -7.54 -29.87 38.34
CA GLY A 467 -8.81 -30.16 39.01
C GLY A 467 -8.98 -29.48 40.39
N VAL A 468 -7.99 -28.74 40.87
CA VAL A 468 -8.06 -27.93 42.10
C VAL A 468 -8.56 -26.54 41.76
N GLU A 469 -9.62 -26.09 42.42
CA GLU A 469 -10.22 -24.77 42.24
C GLU A 469 -9.55 -23.74 43.13
N PHE A 470 -9.23 -22.57 42.57
CA PHE A 470 -8.71 -21.40 43.27
C PHE A 470 -9.62 -20.20 43.05
N VAL A 471 -9.91 -19.47 44.10
CA VAL A 471 -10.70 -18.24 44.06
C VAL A 471 -9.98 -17.16 43.24
N SER A 472 -8.65 -17.10 43.38
CA SER A 472 -7.83 -16.17 42.60
C SER A 472 -6.41 -16.67 42.44
N ALA A 473 -5.80 -16.22 41.34
CA ALA A 473 -4.38 -16.37 41.07
C ALA A 473 -3.79 -14.99 40.70
N ALA A 474 -2.58 -14.71 41.19
CA ALA A 474 -1.82 -13.53 40.81
C ALA A 474 -0.37 -13.91 40.56
N ALA A 475 0.23 -13.38 39.50
CA ALA A 475 1.61 -13.65 39.14
C ALA A 475 2.33 -12.34 38.78
N ARG A 476 3.59 -12.24 39.19
CA ARG A 476 4.55 -11.24 38.73
C ARG A 476 5.81 -11.93 38.28
N ALA A 477 6.20 -11.67 37.06
CA ALA A 477 7.41 -12.20 36.48
C ALA A 477 8.21 -11.14 35.75
N GLU A 478 9.51 -11.32 35.72
CA GLU A 478 10.45 -10.51 34.98
C GLU A 478 11.28 -11.41 34.07
N LEU A 479 11.35 -11.07 32.80
CA LEU A 479 12.18 -11.72 31.81
C LEU A 479 13.34 -10.80 31.48
N ILE A 480 14.58 -11.30 31.58
CA ILE A 480 15.80 -10.57 31.20
C ILE A 480 16.65 -11.54 30.36
N GLY A 481 16.81 -11.24 29.09
CA GLY A 481 17.46 -12.17 28.16
C GLY A 481 16.76 -13.52 28.12
N ARG A 482 17.45 -14.54 28.60
CA ARG A 482 16.92 -15.92 28.75
C ARG A 482 16.56 -16.28 30.18
N SER A 483 16.66 -15.33 31.11
CA SER A 483 16.33 -15.53 32.51
C SER A 483 14.86 -15.18 32.75
N VAL A 484 14.17 -16.03 33.47
CA VAL A 484 12.82 -15.79 33.97
C VAL A 484 12.87 -15.72 35.49
N ASN A 485 12.46 -14.60 36.04
CA ASN A 485 12.37 -14.40 37.47
C ASN A 485 10.90 -14.21 37.86
N VAL A 486 10.32 -15.20 38.50
CA VAL A 486 8.97 -15.14 39.07
C VAL A 486 9.10 -14.57 40.49
N THR A 487 8.81 -13.28 40.66
CA THR A 487 8.92 -12.62 41.96
C THR A 487 7.71 -12.89 42.84
N GLN A 488 6.61 -13.33 42.25
CA GLN A 488 5.38 -13.65 42.98
C GLN A 488 4.49 -14.55 42.11
N LEU A 489 4.05 -15.66 42.65
CA LEU A 489 2.91 -16.44 42.21
C LEU A 489 2.07 -16.79 43.44
N ASP A 490 0.88 -16.21 43.53
CA ASP A 490 -0.08 -16.46 44.60
C ASP A 490 -1.29 -17.19 44.04
N LEU A 491 -1.60 -18.35 44.59
CA LEU A 491 -2.85 -19.08 44.36
C LEU A 491 -3.65 -19.10 45.64
N VAL A 492 -4.85 -18.54 45.64
CA VAL A 492 -5.68 -18.36 46.85
C VAL A 492 -6.94 -19.22 46.74
N ARG A 493 -7.21 -19.96 47.81
CA ARG A 493 -8.46 -20.69 48.08
C ARG A 493 -9.10 -20.20 49.37
N ASP A 494 -10.35 -20.58 49.59
CA ASP A 494 -11.04 -20.27 50.85
C ASP A 494 -10.37 -20.93 52.07
N ASP A 495 -9.74 -22.09 51.89
CA ASP A 495 -9.12 -22.90 52.94
C ASP A 495 -7.60 -22.79 53.00
N GLY A 496 -6.97 -21.99 52.13
CA GLY A 496 -5.53 -21.79 52.17
C GLY A 496 -4.97 -21.13 50.89
N ARG A 497 -3.65 -21.07 50.80
CA ARG A 497 -2.94 -20.45 49.70
C ARG A 497 -1.65 -21.17 49.36
N VAL A 498 -1.18 -20.97 48.15
CA VAL A 498 0.18 -21.31 47.69
C VAL A 498 0.85 -20.02 47.25
N LYS A 499 2.07 -19.80 47.72
CA LYS A 499 2.97 -18.78 47.22
C LYS A 499 4.18 -19.45 46.61
N LEU A 500 4.60 -18.97 45.46
CA LEU A 500 5.81 -19.45 44.77
C LEU A 500 6.60 -18.25 44.26
N GLU A 501 7.89 -18.28 44.54
CA GLU A 501 8.89 -17.37 43.96
C GLU A 501 9.99 -18.23 43.35
N GLY A 502 10.62 -17.78 42.25
CA GLY A 502 11.68 -18.55 41.66
C GLY A 502 12.36 -17.86 40.51
N SER A 503 13.52 -18.35 40.18
CA SER A 503 14.30 -17.89 39.02
C SER A 503 14.76 -19.07 38.21
N TYR A 504 14.68 -18.92 36.89
CA TYR A 504 15.15 -19.88 35.90
C TYR A 504 16.19 -19.22 35.00
N LEU A 505 17.37 -19.82 34.92
CA LEU A 505 18.46 -19.35 34.08
C LEU A 505 19.14 -20.56 33.40
N GLY A 506 18.99 -20.66 32.09
CA GLY A 506 19.53 -21.77 31.31
C GLY A 506 18.85 -23.10 31.65
N THR A 507 19.49 -23.96 32.44
CA THR A 507 18.92 -25.22 32.95
C THR A 507 18.61 -25.17 34.45
N ASP A 508 19.02 -24.12 35.13
CA ASP A 508 18.99 -24.01 36.58
C ASP A 508 17.70 -23.29 37.05
N LEU A 509 16.85 -23.99 37.80
CA LEU A 509 15.66 -23.48 38.44
C LEU A 509 15.86 -23.43 39.94
N VAL A 510 15.80 -22.24 40.52
CA VAL A 510 15.76 -22.04 41.98
C VAL A 510 14.36 -21.56 42.34
N PHE A 511 13.74 -22.17 43.34
CA PHE A 511 12.41 -21.77 43.74
C PHE A 511 12.22 -21.85 45.26
N THR A 512 11.26 -21.08 45.74
CA THR A 512 10.74 -21.14 47.10
C THR A 512 9.22 -21.23 47.04
N LEU A 513 8.66 -22.22 47.65
CA LEU A 513 7.21 -22.45 47.77
C LEU A 513 6.80 -22.40 49.21
N GLU A 514 5.75 -21.68 49.51
CA GLU A 514 5.07 -21.64 50.81
C GLU A 514 3.59 -21.99 50.61
N SER A 515 3.08 -22.93 51.37
CA SER A 515 1.68 -23.34 51.28
C SER A 515 1.10 -23.70 52.65
N ASN A 516 -0.17 -23.33 52.81
CA ASN A 516 -1.00 -23.80 53.94
C ASN A 516 -2.29 -24.50 53.43
N LEU A 517 -2.25 -25.00 52.20
CA LEU A 517 -3.31 -25.84 51.67
C LEU A 517 -3.34 -27.20 52.38
N LYS A 518 -4.49 -27.85 52.31
CA LYS A 518 -4.64 -29.23 52.74
C LYS A 518 -3.66 -30.13 52.00
N PRO A 519 -3.00 -31.08 52.71
CA PRO A 519 -1.97 -31.93 52.09
C PRO A 519 -2.40 -32.74 50.87
N GLU A 520 -3.65 -33.20 50.87
CA GLU A 520 -4.25 -33.94 49.72
C GLU A 520 -4.31 -33.08 48.45
N LEU A 521 -4.52 -31.78 48.61
CA LEU A 521 -4.54 -30.84 47.49
C LEU A 521 -3.12 -30.58 46.97
N LEU A 522 -2.14 -30.52 47.88
CA LEU A 522 -0.72 -30.40 47.50
C LEU A 522 -0.25 -31.62 46.72
N GLU A 523 -0.68 -32.82 47.12
CA GLU A 523 -0.41 -34.08 46.40
C GLU A 523 -1.02 -34.03 45.00
N THR A 524 -2.26 -33.56 44.89
CA THR A 524 -2.93 -33.38 43.57
C THR A 524 -2.18 -32.38 42.68
N LEU A 525 -1.75 -31.24 43.25
CA LEU A 525 -1.02 -30.21 42.51
C LEU A 525 0.39 -30.61 42.11
N ALA A 526 1.07 -31.33 42.99
CA ALA A 526 2.44 -31.82 42.77
C ALA A 526 2.47 -33.06 41.85
N GLY A 527 1.37 -33.79 41.71
CA GLY A 527 1.29 -35.00 40.92
C GLY A 527 2.30 -36.03 41.39
N ASN A 528 3.11 -36.56 40.47
CA ASN A 528 4.13 -37.59 40.80
C ASN A 528 5.34 -37.07 41.59
N TRP A 529 5.43 -35.79 41.89
CA TRP A 529 6.57 -35.17 42.56
C TRP A 529 6.48 -35.23 44.08
N PHE A 530 5.28 -35.38 44.61
CA PHE A 530 5.02 -35.39 46.05
C PHE A 530 3.90 -36.38 46.38
N SER A 531 4.15 -37.27 47.28
CA SER A 531 3.12 -38.13 47.84
C SER A 531 3.21 -38.15 49.35
N VAL A 532 2.07 -38.07 50.00
CA VAL A 532 2.00 -38.22 51.46
C VAL A 532 2.16 -39.68 51.81
N PRO A 533 3.10 -40.03 52.73
CA PRO A 533 3.25 -41.43 53.16
C PRO A 533 1.93 -41.97 53.74
N GLU A 534 1.55 -43.23 53.36
CA GLU A 534 0.27 -43.86 53.77
C GLU A 534 0.03 -43.90 55.27
N HIS A 535 1.10 -43.82 56.06
CA HIS A 535 1.04 -43.91 57.51
C HIS A 535 0.96 -42.53 58.20
N LEU A 536 1.07 -41.46 57.43
CA LEU A 536 1.00 -40.09 57.94
C LEU A 536 -0.37 -39.48 57.67
N GLN A 537 -1.12 -39.24 58.70
CA GLN A 537 -2.37 -38.45 58.66
C GLN A 537 -2.04 -36.99 58.99
N LEU A 538 -2.02 -36.18 57.99
CA LEU A 538 -1.76 -34.76 58.14
C LEU A 538 -3.04 -34.05 58.58
N PRO A 539 -2.94 -32.99 59.38
CA PRO A 539 -4.08 -32.19 59.84
C PRO A 539 -4.62 -31.36 58.69
N GLU A 540 -5.85 -30.83 58.85
CA GLU A 540 -6.43 -29.91 57.86
C GLU A 540 -5.59 -28.64 57.66
N LYS A 541 -4.74 -28.27 58.63
CA LYS A 541 -3.87 -27.10 58.57
C LYS A 541 -2.44 -27.52 58.80
N ALA A 542 -1.65 -27.58 57.73
CA ALA A 542 -0.20 -27.73 57.78
C ALA A 542 0.44 -26.57 57.01
N VAL A 543 1.54 -26.03 57.48
CA VAL A 543 2.33 -25.05 56.72
C VAL A 543 3.54 -25.78 56.16
N LEU A 544 3.62 -25.77 54.85
CA LEU A 544 4.72 -26.32 54.07
C LEU A 544 5.57 -25.20 53.52
N TRP A 545 6.85 -25.23 53.75
CA TRP A 545 7.82 -24.39 53.10
C TRP A 545 8.84 -25.28 52.37
N VAL A 546 9.08 -25.02 51.07
CA VAL A 546 10.04 -25.74 50.27
C VAL A 546 10.96 -24.76 49.55
N HIS A 547 12.25 -24.96 49.70
CA HIS A 547 13.23 -24.26 48.85
C HIS A 547 13.97 -25.31 48.05
N GLY A 548 13.99 -25.12 46.70
CA GLY A 548 14.58 -26.12 45.80
C GLY A 548 15.49 -25.49 44.75
N ARG A 549 16.45 -26.30 44.34
CA ARG A 549 17.25 -26.07 43.15
C ARG A 549 17.16 -27.30 42.28
N LEU A 550 16.70 -27.15 41.06
CA LEU A 550 16.52 -28.21 40.09
C LEU A 550 17.36 -27.91 38.84
N ASP A 551 17.96 -28.96 38.28
CA ASP A 551 18.52 -28.90 36.93
C ASP A 551 17.48 -29.42 35.94
N ILE A 552 17.13 -28.58 34.93
CA ILE A 552 16.14 -28.89 33.89
C ILE A 552 16.84 -28.94 32.53
N PRO A 553 17.61 -29.96 32.24
CA PRO A 553 18.31 -30.07 30.97
C PRO A 553 17.33 -30.35 29.83
N GLU A 554 17.58 -29.76 28.68
CA GLU A 554 16.74 -29.93 27.50
C GLU A 554 16.65 -31.41 27.08
N GLY A 555 15.43 -31.94 26.98
CA GLY A 555 15.16 -33.32 26.55
C GLY A 555 15.54 -34.42 27.56
N LYS A 556 15.88 -34.07 28.81
CA LYS A 556 16.17 -35.05 29.88
C LYS A 556 15.21 -34.87 31.06
N PRO A 557 15.10 -35.88 31.95
CA PRO A 557 14.32 -35.72 33.18
C PRO A 557 14.90 -34.62 34.07
N VAL A 558 13.99 -33.93 34.77
CA VAL A 558 14.36 -32.90 35.76
C VAL A 558 15.06 -33.59 36.95
N GLU A 559 16.22 -33.08 37.33
CA GLU A 559 17.00 -33.61 38.44
C GLU A 559 17.08 -32.62 39.60
N PRO A 560 16.60 -32.99 40.81
CA PRO A 560 16.77 -32.17 41.97
C PRO A 560 18.23 -32.19 42.44
N THR A 561 18.85 -31.01 42.50
CA THR A 561 20.22 -30.84 43.02
C THR A 561 20.24 -30.50 44.49
N LEU A 562 19.22 -29.84 44.99
CA LEU A 562 19.01 -29.55 46.38
C LEU A 562 17.52 -29.28 46.63
N VAL A 563 16.90 -29.90 47.60
CA VAL A 563 15.55 -29.56 48.05
C VAL A 563 15.54 -29.53 49.58
N ARG A 564 15.15 -28.42 50.16
CA ARG A 564 14.90 -28.26 51.59
C ARG A 564 13.43 -28.10 51.82
N ALA A 565 12.85 -28.86 52.69
CA ALA A 565 11.44 -28.75 53.04
C ALA A 565 11.30 -28.59 54.57
N ARG A 566 10.42 -27.69 54.99
CA ARG A 566 9.98 -27.55 56.37
C ARG A 566 8.48 -27.75 56.44
N ILE A 567 8.06 -28.58 57.33
CA ILE A 567 6.64 -28.84 57.58
C ILE A 567 6.37 -28.47 59.03
N HIS A 568 5.43 -27.58 59.26
CA HIS A 568 4.85 -27.31 60.55
C HIS A 568 3.41 -27.80 60.57
N ALA A 569 3.09 -28.73 61.44
CA ALA A 569 1.77 -29.33 61.52
C ALA A 569 1.35 -29.53 62.95
N GLU A 570 0.11 -29.14 63.27
CA GLU A 570 -0.53 -29.35 64.57
C GLU A 570 -1.59 -30.44 64.45
N ASN A 571 -1.68 -31.35 65.47
CA ASN A 571 -2.67 -32.44 65.51
C ASN A 571 -2.56 -33.46 64.35
N LEU A 572 -1.38 -33.90 64.05
CA LEU A 572 -1.15 -34.97 63.07
C LEU A 572 -1.19 -36.35 63.74
N ALA A 573 -1.31 -37.41 62.94
CA ALA A 573 -1.14 -38.75 63.46
C ALA A 573 -0.16 -39.58 62.62
N TRP A 574 0.76 -40.28 63.28
CA TRP A 574 1.68 -41.21 62.68
C TRP A 574 1.33 -42.64 63.10
N ASN A 575 1.02 -43.50 62.19
CA ASN A 575 0.51 -44.86 62.49
C ASN A 575 -0.65 -44.82 63.50
N LYS A 576 -1.58 -43.89 63.40
CA LYS A 576 -2.71 -43.67 64.29
C LYS A 576 -2.32 -43.12 65.69
N VAL A 577 -1.05 -42.85 65.94
CA VAL A 577 -0.60 -42.20 67.19
C VAL A 577 -0.74 -40.67 67.02
N PRO A 578 -1.54 -40.01 67.87
CA PRO A 578 -1.73 -38.57 67.75
C PRO A 578 -0.48 -37.80 68.20
N VAL A 579 -0.04 -36.87 67.38
CA VAL A 579 1.07 -35.96 67.68
C VAL A 579 0.50 -34.53 67.70
N LYS A 580 0.64 -33.84 68.84
CA LYS A 580 0.07 -32.52 69.02
C LYS A 580 0.70 -31.46 68.08
N MET A 581 2.00 -31.56 67.86
CA MET A 581 2.74 -30.65 67.01
C MET A 581 3.98 -31.40 66.48
N ALA A 582 4.26 -31.20 65.17
CA ALA A 582 5.50 -31.62 64.57
C ALA A 582 6.12 -30.48 63.77
N ASN A 583 7.41 -30.31 63.94
CA ASN A 583 8.26 -29.50 63.09
C ASN A 583 9.26 -30.44 62.44
N VAL A 584 9.19 -30.59 61.16
CA VAL A 584 10.09 -31.50 60.39
C VAL A 584 10.85 -30.65 59.40
N GLU A 585 12.17 -30.76 59.41
CA GLU A 585 13.04 -30.21 58.39
C GLU A 585 13.70 -31.35 57.64
N ALA A 586 13.60 -31.38 56.33
CA ALA A 586 14.22 -32.36 55.48
C ALA A 586 15.06 -31.67 54.40
N GLU A 587 16.22 -32.21 54.14
CA GLU A 587 17.11 -31.78 53.06
C GLU A 587 17.42 -33.00 52.18
N TYR A 588 17.08 -32.88 50.89
CA TYR A 588 17.43 -33.83 49.87
C TYR A 588 18.60 -33.29 49.06
N ARG A 589 19.62 -34.11 48.88
CA ARG A 589 20.69 -33.96 47.89
C ARG A 589 20.73 -35.21 47.05
N PRO A 590 21.33 -35.23 45.85
CA PRO A 590 21.40 -36.43 45.03
C PRO A 590 21.82 -37.67 45.82
N ASN A 591 20.91 -38.65 45.90
CA ASN A 591 21.07 -39.90 46.65
C ASN A 591 21.21 -39.80 48.17
N GLN A 592 20.90 -38.65 48.78
CA GLN A 592 20.99 -38.45 50.25
C GLN A 592 19.77 -37.67 50.77
N LEU A 593 19.15 -38.21 51.82
CA LEU A 593 18.07 -37.52 52.53
C LEU A 593 18.48 -37.33 53.97
N PHE A 594 18.49 -36.09 54.41
CA PHE A 594 18.72 -35.70 55.81
C PHE A 594 17.41 -35.25 56.40
N VAL A 595 17.02 -35.77 57.55
CA VAL A 595 15.82 -35.35 58.28
C VAL A 595 16.27 -34.88 59.67
N GLN A 596 15.85 -33.68 60.07
CA GLN A 596 16.11 -33.10 61.36
C GLN A 596 14.78 -32.74 62.03
N ASN A 597 14.72 -32.91 63.35
CA ASN A 597 13.58 -32.53 64.22
C ASN A 597 13.77 -31.15 64.80
#